data_58f7a733b1013cb6b0ae75cd6b19923a
#
_entry.id   58f7a733b1013cb6b0ae75cd6b19923a
#
_cell.length_a   1.000
_cell.length_b   1.000
_cell.length_c   1.000
_cell.angle_alpha   90.00
_cell.angle_beta   90.00
_cell.angle_gamma   90.00
#
_symmetry.space_group_name_H-M   'P 1'
#
loop_
_entity.id
_entity.type
_entity.pdbx_description
1 polymer ?
#
loop_
_entity_poly.entity_id
_entity_poly.type
_entity_poly.pdbx_seq_one_letter_code
_entity_poly.pdbx_strand_id
1 'polypeptide(L)'
;FAPITDLESAKVMLYSWQQELLAKDLETTQTLAPKENFKSRSEYVEHMPIKNDFQFLDVGRFDPNKKNIEERKINFVEIYGDYNQPEASNQSHRCLDCGNPYCEWKCPVHNYIPDWLKLVNEGNILEAADLCHQTNSLPEMCGRVCPQDRLCEGACTLNDGFGAVSIGNIEKYITDKALAMGWKPDLSNRRWTKKKVAIVGAGPAGIGCADILIRAGIKCDVYDKHSEIGGLLTFGIPEFKLEKSVVRRRRKILEEMGIKFHLNKEVGKDISFKKLHEGYDAIFLGMGTYTSLEGGFRGESLPQVHKAIDYLIGNTNHLLKVRQKPVDYINLKGKNIVVLGGGDTAMDCNRTAIRQGANSVSCLYRRDEKNMPGSRREVVNAQEEGVKFEFNTQPIEIIGNEKVEGVRTIQTKLGEPDQNGRRVPVPIPGSEKIYPAEEVVIAFGFRASPAEWFKDFDITINNAGLVEAPEKQELKFQTSNPKIFSGGDMVRGSDLVVTAIWEGREAAKSIIQFTS
;
A
#
# COMPACT_ATOMS: atom_id res chain seq x y z
N PHE A 1 41.97 3.58 18.39
CA PHE A 1 40.91 4.03 17.50
C PHE A 1 40.45 5.38 18.00
N ALA A 2 40.58 6.44 17.18
CA ALA A 2 40.00 7.75 17.47
C ALA A 2 38.45 7.65 17.26
N PRO A 3 37.63 8.29 18.08
CA PRO A 3 36.21 8.26 17.88
C PRO A 3 35.86 8.96 16.55
N ILE A 4 35.04 8.31 15.74
CA ILE A 4 34.48 8.89 14.52
C ILE A 4 33.49 9.97 14.94
N THR A 5 33.80 11.22 14.65
CA THR A 5 33.03 12.38 15.14
C THR A 5 32.04 12.95 14.12
N ASP A 6 32.09 12.49 12.86
CA ASP A 6 31.18 12.96 11.82
C ASP A 6 30.95 11.91 10.71
N LEU A 7 29.87 12.09 9.97
CA LEU A 7 29.37 11.18 8.93
C LEU A 7 30.36 11.08 7.73
N GLU A 8 31.06 12.16 7.40
CA GLU A 8 31.99 12.20 6.26
C GLU A 8 33.27 11.41 6.59
N SER A 9 33.80 11.53 7.80
CA SER A 9 34.90 10.71 8.29
C SER A 9 34.56 9.22 8.31
N ALA A 10 33.33 8.88 8.69
CA ALA A 10 32.84 7.50 8.63
C ALA A 10 32.77 6.95 7.20
N LYS A 11 32.30 7.75 6.25
CA LYS A 11 32.25 7.37 4.82
C LYS A 11 33.62 7.17 4.23
N VAL A 12 34.56 8.07 4.54
CA VAL A 12 35.95 7.96 4.07
C VAL A 12 36.64 6.71 4.62
N MET A 13 36.43 6.38 5.90
CA MET A 13 36.95 5.15 6.48
C MET A 13 36.35 3.89 5.87
N LEU A 14 35.05 3.86 5.68
CA LEU A 14 34.36 2.74 5.02
C LEU A 14 34.84 2.56 3.58
N TYR A 15 34.99 3.66 2.83
CA TYR A 15 35.49 3.62 1.46
C TYR A 15 36.96 3.13 1.40
N SER A 16 37.81 3.62 2.31
CA SER A 16 39.20 3.17 2.42
C SER A 16 39.29 1.68 2.78
N TRP A 17 38.48 1.23 3.72
CA TRP A 17 38.38 -0.18 4.13
C TRP A 17 37.86 -1.08 3.02
N GLN A 18 36.88 -0.59 2.26
CA GLN A 18 36.36 -1.26 1.09
C GLN A 18 37.40 -1.42 -0.01
N GLN A 19 38.24 -0.40 -0.24
CA GLN A 19 39.38 -0.46 -1.19
C GLN A 19 40.49 -1.43 -0.72
N GLU A 20 40.79 -1.48 0.57
CA GLU A 20 41.72 -2.45 1.12
C GLU A 20 41.21 -3.90 1.02
N LEU A 21 39.93 -4.15 1.25
CA LEU A 21 39.30 -5.46 1.09
C LEU A 21 39.32 -5.89 -0.38
N LEU A 22 38.94 -4.99 -1.30
CA LEU A 22 39.01 -5.24 -2.74
C LEU A 22 40.45 -5.50 -3.25
N ALA A 23 41.42 -4.82 -2.70
CA ALA A 23 42.83 -5.05 -3.05
C ALA A 23 43.34 -6.43 -2.54
N LYS A 24 42.91 -6.85 -1.33
CA LYS A 24 43.24 -8.18 -0.79
C LYS A 24 42.51 -9.30 -1.54
N ASP A 25 41.27 -9.08 -1.98
CA ASP A 25 40.57 -10.04 -2.81
C ASP A 25 41.16 -10.17 -4.21
N LEU A 26 41.67 -9.08 -4.80
CA LEU A 26 42.35 -9.13 -6.09
C LEU A 26 43.66 -9.95 -6.06
N GLU A 27 44.38 -10.00 -4.93
CA GLU A 27 45.54 -10.87 -4.78
C GLU A 27 45.16 -12.36 -4.58
N THR A 28 44.01 -12.63 -3.97
CA THR A 28 43.49 -14.00 -3.78
C THR A 28 42.69 -14.51 -4.96
N THR A 29 42.08 -13.64 -5.77
CA THR A 29 41.23 -14.01 -6.90
C THR A 29 41.98 -14.26 -8.21
N GLN A 30 43.30 -14.02 -8.28
CA GLN A 30 44.10 -14.46 -9.42
C GLN A 30 44.17 -15.99 -9.60
N THR A 31 43.63 -16.77 -8.64
CA THR A 31 43.50 -18.23 -8.73
C THR A 31 42.10 -18.74 -8.96
N LEU A 32 41.09 -17.88 -8.95
CA LEU A 32 39.69 -18.25 -9.22
C LEU A 32 39.11 -17.37 -10.32
N ALA A 33 39.50 -17.66 -11.58
CA ALA A 33 38.75 -17.13 -12.72
C ALA A 33 37.27 -17.53 -12.59
N PRO A 34 36.32 -16.60 -12.78
CA PRO A 34 34.90 -16.97 -12.76
C PRO A 34 34.71 -18.00 -13.86
N LYS A 35 34.35 -19.22 -13.49
CA LYS A 35 33.85 -20.19 -14.47
C LYS A 35 32.56 -19.63 -15.02
N GLU A 36 32.63 -19.10 -16.24
CA GLU A 36 31.46 -18.83 -17.05
C GLU A 36 30.63 -20.11 -17.11
N ASN A 37 29.44 -20.05 -16.55
CA ASN A 37 28.25 -20.88 -16.85
C ASN A 37 27.39 -21.06 -15.62
N PHE A 38 26.74 -19.99 -15.14
CA PHE A 38 25.54 -20.15 -14.31
C PHE A 38 24.38 -20.58 -15.20
N LYS A 39 24.15 -21.89 -15.31
CA LYS A 39 23.13 -22.45 -16.20
C LYS A 39 21.70 -22.27 -15.72
N SER A 40 21.47 -22.04 -14.43
CA SER A 40 20.15 -21.70 -13.90
C SER A 40 20.25 -21.11 -12.49
N ARG A 41 19.21 -20.34 -12.14
CA ARG A 41 19.03 -19.73 -10.81
C ARG A 41 18.94 -20.79 -9.69
N SER A 42 18.41 -21.97 -9.97
CA SER A 42 18.30 -23.11 -9.04
C SER A 42 19.64 -23.74 -8.70
N GLU A 43 20.59 -23.83 -9.64
CA GLU A 43 21.92 -24.40 -9.39
C GLU A 43 22.79 -23.52 -8.47
N TYR A 44 22.57 -22.20 -8.48
CA TYR A 44 23.26 -21.28 -7.59
C TYR A 44 22.85 -21.46 -6.12
N VAL A 45 21.61 -21.83 -5.90
CA VAL A 45 20.98 -21.94 -4.57
C VAL A 45 21.34 -23.24 -3.85
N GLU A 46 21.56 -24.35 -4.58
CA GLU A 46 21.75 -25.67 -3.98
C GLU A 46 23.17 -25.95 -3.41
N HIS A 47 24.17 -25.13 -3.73
CA HIS A 47 25.57 -25.50 -3.48
C HIS A 47 26.39 -24.50 -2.63
N MET A 48 25.78 -23.43 -2.11
CA MET A 48 26.50 -22.48 -1.26
C MET A 48 26.40 -22.85 0.22
N PRO A 49 27.52 -23.06 0.92
CA PRO A 49 27.48 -23.18 2.36
C PRO A 49 26.97 -21.89 2.98
N ILE A 50 25.99 -21.98 3.86
CA ILE A 50 25.46 -20.83 4.61
C ILE A 50 26.57 -20.28 5.52
N LYS A 51 27.17 -19.16 5.11
CA LYS A 51 28.09 -18.39 5.94
C LYS A 51 27.31 -17.28 6.64
N ASN A 52 27.52 -17.09 7.93
CA ASN A 52 26.80 -16.07 8.70
C ASN A 52 27.43 -14.67 8.62
N ASP A 53 28.57 -14.53 7.96
CA ASP A 53 29.30 -13.27 7.84
C ASP A 53 29.27 -12.81 6.38
N PHE A 54 28.79 -11.59 6.14
CA PHE A 54 28.78 -10.95 4.82
C PHE A 54 28.08 -11.72 3.70
N GLN A 55 27.11 -12.56 4.04
CA GLN A 55 26.33 -13.39 3.10
C GLN A 55 25.63 -12.58 2.00
N PHE A 56 25.35 -11.30 2.24
CA PHE A 56 24.80 -10.40 1.23
C PHE A 56 25.75 -10.08 0.09
N LEU A 57 27.06 -10.36 0.23
CA LEU A 57 28.06 -10.29 -0.83
C LEU A 57 28.00 -11.51 -1.74
N ASP A 58 27.71 -12.68 -1.17
CA ASP A 58 27.62 -13.93 -1.90
C ASP A 58 26.27 -14.09 -2.61
N VAL A 59 25.19 -13.57 -2.00
CA VAL A 59 23.83 -13.64 -2.54
C VAL A 59 23.31 -12.23 -2.83
N GLY A 60 23.27 -11.85 -4.10
CA GLY A 60 22.68 -10.60 -4.54
C GLY A 60 21.16 -10.56 -4.29
N ARG A 61 20.58 -9.35 -4.22
CA ARG A 61 19.12 -9.20 -4.22
C ARG A 61 18.54 -9.71 -5.53
N PHE A 62 17.49 -10.50 -5.43
CA PHE A 62 16.59 -10.76 -6.54
C PHE A 62 15.13 -10.75 -6.07
N ASP A 63 14.23 -10.32 -6.93
CA ASP A 63 12.80 -10.35 -6.69
C ASP A 63 12.18 -11.55 -7.43
N PRO A 64 10.99 -12.04 -7.02
CA PRO A 64 10.25 -13.05 -7.77
C PRO A 64 10.07 -12.65 -9.24
N ASN A 65 10.06 -13.64 -10.13
CA ASN A 65 9.90 -13.38 -11.55
C ASN A 65 8.58 -12.67 -11.83
N LYS A 66 8.62 -11.64 -12.66
CA LYS A 66 7.42 -11.04 -13.23
C LYS A 66 6.87 -11.90 -14.36
N LYS A 67 5.55 -11.94 -14.51
CA LYS A 67 4.90 -12.45 -15.72
C LYS A 67 5.42 -11.68 -16.93
N ASN A 68 5.41 -12.33 -18.10
CA ASN A 68 5.86 -11.66 -19.32
C ASN A 68 4.97 -10.46 -19.69
N ILE A 69 5.50 -9.52 -20.46
CA ILE A 69 4.84 -8.25 -20.74
C ILE A 69 3.51 -8.43 -21.47
N GLU A 70 3.44 -9.35 -22.41
CA GLU A 70 2.21 -9.58 -23.20
C GLU A 70 1.10 -10.15 -22.32
N GLU A 71 1.42 -11.06 -21.41
CA GLU A 71 0.48 -11.58 -20.42
C GLU A 71 0.01 -10.48 -19.46
N ARG A 72 0.92 -9.60 -19.01
CA ARG A 72 0.63 -8.49 -18.09
C ARG A 72 -0.32 -7.45 -18.70
N LYS A 73 -0.23 -7.19 -20.00
CA LYS A 73 -1.06 -6.21 -20.71
C LYS A 73 -2.52 -6.62 -20.87
N ILE A 74 -2.83 -7.91 -20.76
CA ILE A 74 -4.18 -8.41 -21.05
C ILE A 74 -4.89 -9.07 -19.85
N ASN A 75 -4.15 -9.42 -18.79
CA ASN A 75 -4.68 -10.15 -17.65
C ASN A 75 -4.71 -9.31 -16.37
N PHE A 76 -5.80 -9.44 -15.61
CA PHE A 76 -5.98 -8.84 -14.29
C PHE A 76 -5.59 -9.83 -13.17
N VAL A 77 -4.38 -10.38 -13.24
CA VAL A 77 -3.81 -11.28 -12.22
C VAL A 77 -2.52 -10.69 -11.67
N GLU A 78 -2.12 -11.03 -10.45
CA GLU A 78 -0.88 -10.54 -9.84
C GLU A 78 0.31 -10.77 -10.79
N ILE A 79 1.12 -9.72 -10.99
CA ILE A 79 2.21 -9.76 -11.96
C ILE A 79 3.50 -10.37 -11.42
N TYR A 80 3.67 -10.37 -10.10
CA TYR A 80 4.83 -10.97 -9.44
C TYR A 80 4.50 -12.39 -9.01
N GLY A 81 5.40 -13.31 -9.33
CA GLY A 81 5.36 -14.67 -8.82
C GLY A 81 5.66 -14.76 -7.32
N ASP A 82 5.84 -15.99 -6.86
CA ASP A 82 6.18 -16.29 -5.49
C ASP A 82 7.62 -16.81 -5.42
N TYR A 83 8.29 -16.63 -4.27
CA TYR A 83 9.50 -17.38 -3.95
C TYR A 83 9.15 -18.84 -3.70
N ASN A 84 10.03 -19.74 -4.12
CA ASN A 84 10.10 -21.07 -3.53
C ASN A 84 10.85 -21.02 -2.19
N GLN A 85 10.87 -22.13 -1.45
CA GLN A 85 11.49 -22.18 -0.13
C GLN A 85 13.00 -21.84 -0.13
N PRO A 86 13.85 -22.39 -1.02
CA PRO A 86 15.25 -22.00 -1.12
C PRO A 86 15.44 -20.53 -1.48
N GLU A 87 14.65 -19.99 -2.39
CA GLU A 87 14.72 -18.56 -2.76
C GLU A 87 14.38 -17.64 -1.59
N ALA A 88 13.29 -17.96 -0.85
CA ALA A 88 12.89 -17.19 0.33
C ALA A 88 13.95 -17.26 1.42
N SER A 89 14.51 -18.47 1.71
CA SER A 89 15.58 -18.65 2.67
C SER A 89 16.82 -17.81 2.30
N ASN A 90 17.28 -17.87 1.04
CA ASN A 90 18.44 -17.11 0.60
C ASN A 90 18.24 -15.60 0.67
N GLN A 91 17.08 -15.10 0.27
CA GLN A 91 16.80 -13.67 0.36
C GLN A 91 16.63 -13.21 1.81
N SER A 92 16.08 -14.03 2.69
CA SER A 92 16.01 -13.77 4.13
C SER A 92 17.39 -13.77 4.77
N HIS A 93 18.28 -14.70 4.37
CA HIS A 93 19.65 -14.80 4.86
C HIS A 93 20.50 -13.57 4.58
N ARG A 94 20.11 -12.72 3.63
CA ARG A 94 20.79 -11.43 3.39
C ARG A 94 20.64 -10.45 4.56
N CYS A 95 19.71 -10.67 5.48
CA CYS A 95 19.48 -9.79 6.62
C CYS A 95 20.71 -9.76 7.54
N LEU A 96 21.14 -8.55 7.92
CA LEU A 96 22.28 -8.33 8.82
C LEU A 96 21.92 -8.48 10.30
N ASP A 97 20.65 -8.68 10.62
CA ASP A 97 20.16 -8.70 12.00
C ASP A 97 20.64 -7.47 12.80
N CYS A 98 20.38 -6.28 12.26
CA CYS A 98 20.87 -5.02 12.79
C CYS A 98 20.39 -4.76 14.21
N GLY A 99 21.29 -4.41 15.15
CA GLY A 99 20.93 -3.99 16.50
C GLY A 99 20.02 -2.75 16.55
N ASN A 100 20.06 -1.91 15.48
CA ASN A 100 19.12 -0.85 15.22
C ASN A 100 18.38 -1.16 13.92
N PRO A 101 17.24 -1.85 13.94
CA PRO A 101 16.52 -2.28 12.74
C PRO A 101 15.73 -1.12 12.13
N TYR A 102 16.37 -0.27 11.32
CA TYR A 102 15.71 0.87 10.66
C TYR A 102 14.50 0.46 9.81
N CYS A 103 14.52 -0.74 9.24
CA CYS A 103 13.39 -1.31 8.52
C CYS A 103 12.15 -1.48 9.41
N GLU A 104 12.32 -1.92 10.66
CA GLU A 104 11.27 -2.03 11.66
C GLU A 104 10.77 -0.65 12.09
N TRP A 105 11.67 0.27 12.39
CA TRP A 105 11.31 1.63 12.82
C TRP A 105 10.60 2.41 11.71
N LYS A 106 10.94 2.16 10.45
CA LYS A 106 10.28 2.81 9.31
C LYS A 106 8.93 2.18 8.96
N CYS A 107 8.67 0.98 9.43
CA CYS A 107 7.37 0.32 9.26
C CYS A 107 6.34 0.93 10.22
N PRO A 108 5.20 1.45 9.75
CA PRO A 108 4.20 2.07 10.62
C PRO A 108 3.65 1.15 11.73
N VAL A 109 3.62 -0.16 11.49
CA VAL A 109 3.21 -1.16 12.50
C VAL A 109 4.38 -1.71 13.32
N HIS A 110 5.59 -1.21 13.12
CA HIS A 110 6.81 -1.70 13.77
C HIS A 110 6.94 -3.23 13.72
N ASN A 111 6.83 -3.78 12.50
CA ASN A 111 6.84 -5.23 12.29
C ASN A 111 8.24 -5.81 12.60
N TYR A 112 8.32 -6.91 13.32
CA TYR A 112 9.55 -7.59 13.76
C TYR A 112 10.32 -8.20 12.58
N ILE A 113 10.79 -7.33 11.67
CA ILE A 113 11.32 -7.71 10.36
C ILE A 113 12.56 -8.60 10.47
N PRO A 114 13.61 -8.26 11.23
CA PRO A 114 14.79 -9.13 11.35
C PRO A 114 14.43 -10.51 11.91
N ASP A 115 13.57 -10.57 12.93
CA ASP A 115 13.24 -11.80 13.62
C ASP A 115 12.50 -12.79 12.69
N TRP A 116 11.46 -12.33 11.98
CA TRP A 116 10.77 -13.25 11.07
C TRP A 116 11.59 -13.57 9.81
N LEU A 117 12.53 -12.69 9.36
CA LEU A 117 13.51 -13.04 8.32
C LEU A 117 14.40 -14.19 8.76
N LYS A 118 14.87 -14.16 10.01
CA LYS A 118 15.65 -15.25 10.59
C LYS A 118 14.85 -16.55 10.64
N LEU A 119 13.60 -16.52 11.11
CA LEU A 119 12.72 -17.68 11.13
C LEU A 119 12.49 -18.27 9.73
N VAL A 120 12.34 -17.44 8.71
CA VAL A 120 12.21 -17.91 7.31
C VAL A 120 13.50 -18.59 6.84
N ASN A 121 14.66 -18.00 7.14
CA ASN A 121 15.94 -18.59 6.80
C ASN A 121 16.14 -19.98 7.45
N GLU A 122 15.65 -20.15 8.66
CA GLU A 122 15.67 -21.42 9.42
C GLU A 122 14.56 -22.39 9.00
N GLY A 123 13.60 -21.99 8.15
CA GLY A 123 12.48 -22.81 7.71
C GLY A 123 11.27 -22.81 8.64
N ASN A 124 11.26 -22.01 9.70
CA ASN A 124 10.22 -21.92 10.74
C ASN A 124 9.08 -20.98 10.29
N ILE A 125 8.35 -21.40 9.24
CA ILE A 125 7.35 -20.56 8.57
C ILE A 125 6.13 -20.25 9.43
N LEU A 126 5.67 -21.20 10.26
CA LEU A 126 4.50 -20.98 11.10
C LEU A 126 4.78 -19.96 12.21
N GLU A 127 5.95 -20.05 12.84
CA GLU A 127 6.43 -19.09 13.84
C GLU A 127 6.67 -17.70 13.21
N ALA A 128 7.20 -17.65 11.99
CA ALA A 128 7.34 -16.41 11.24
C ALA A 128 5.97 -15.77 10.97
N ALA A 129 4.95 -16.55 10.64
CA ALA A 129 3.60 -16.05 10.44
C ALA A 129 2.97 -15.56 11.75
N ASP A 130 3.15 -16.26 12.86
CA ASP A 130 2.71 -15.80 14.19
C ASP A 130 3.32 -14.43 14.51
N LEU A 131 4.63 -14.28 14.29
CA LEU A 131 5.34 -13.06 14.58
C LEU A 131 4.90 -11.90 13.67
N CYS A 132 4.71 -12.13 12.38
CA CYS A 132 4.15 -11.14 11.46
C CYS A 132 2.77 -10.62 11.93
N HIS A 133 1.92 -11.52 12.44
CA HIS A 133 0.57 -11.17 12.86
C HIS A 133 0.49 -10.54 14.27
N GLN A 134 1.58 -10.53 15.03
CA GLN A 134 1.61 -9.82 16.32
C GLN A 134 1.50 -8.30 16.13
N THR A 135 2.12 -7.75 15.11
CA THR A 135 2.14 -6.32 14.85
C THR A 135 1.26 -5.89 13.69
N ASN A 136 1.02 -6.76 12.71
CA ASN A 136 0.25 -6.47 11.50
C ASN A 136 -0.98 -7.38 11.39
N SER A 137 -2.17 -6.80 11.21
CA SER A 137 -3.42 -7.58 11.02
C SER A 137 -3.58 -8.11 9.59
N LEU A 138 -2.87 -7.52 8.60
CA LEU A 138 -2.98 -7.84 7.17
C LEU A 138 -1.60 -7.95 6.48
N PRO A 139 -0.68 -8.79 6.97
CA PRO A 139 0.67 -8.84 6.42
C PRO A 139 0.70 -9.33 4.97
N GLU A 140 -0.20 -10.24 4.56
CA GLU A 140 -0.30 -10.71 3.17
C GLU A 140 -0.68 -9.60 2.18
N MET A 141 -1.37 -8.57 2.65
CA MET A 141 -1.71 -7.39 1.84
C MET A 141 -0.56 -6.39 1.86
N CYS A 142 0.03 -6.13 3.03
CA CYS A 142 1.17 -5.22 3.16
C CYS A 142 2.37 -5.67 2.32
N GLY A 143 2.71 -6.95 2.31
CA GLY A 143 3.76 -7.51 1.47
C GLY A 143 3.56 -7.29 -0.03
N ARG A 144 2.28 -7.11 -0.48
CA ARG A 144 1.93 -6.86 -1.88
C ARG A 144 1.84 -5.38 -2.25
N VAL A 145 1.24 -4.54 -1.37
CA VAL A 145 0.80 -3.20 -1.77
C VAL A 145 1.55 -2.05 -1.09
N CYS A 146 2.32 -2.30 -0.02
CA CYS A 146 3.13 -1.25 0.58
C CYS A 146 4.17 -0.72 -0.41
N PRO A 147 4.46 0.60 -0.40
CA PRO A 147 5.60 1.15 -1.11
C PRO A 147 6.90 0.88 -0.33
N GLN A 148 7.40 -0.37 -0.37
CA GLN A 148 8.53 -0.84 0.42
C GLN A 148 9.79 -0.01 0.18
N ASP A 149 9.98 0.51 -1.03
CA ASP A 149 11.07 1.41 -1.44
C ASP A 149 11.11 2.73 -0.65
N ARG A 150 9.99 3.13 -0.06
CA ARG A 150 9.88 4.33 0.80
C ARG A 150 9.71 3.98 2.29
N LEU A 151 9.54 2.72 2.61
CA LEU A 151 9.34 2.20 3.95
C LEU A 151 10.50 1.26 4.36
N CYS A 152 10.17 0.01 4.69
CA CYS A 152 11.10 -0.95 5.26
C CYS A 152 12.33 -1.23 4.36
N GLU A 153 12.13 -1.45 3.06
CA GLU A 153 13.25 -1.71 2.14
C GLU A 153 14.09 -0.45 1.89
N GLY A 154 13.43 0.73 1.76
CA GLY A 154 14.13 2.01 1.63
C GLY A 154 14.98 2.37 2.86
N ALA A 155 14.61 1.86 4.05
CA ALA A 155 15.36 2.05 5.29
C ALA A 155 16.31 0.90 5.63
N CYS A 156 16.36 -0.14 4.81
CA CYS A 156 17.27 -1.27 5.02
C CYS A 156 18.74 -0.81 4.90
N THR A 157 19.58 -1.21 5.85
CA THR A 157 21.01 -0.89 5.85
C THR A 157 21.71 -1.31 4.55
N LEU A 158 21.28 -2.40 3.92
CA LEU A 158 21.82 -2.86 2.64
C LEU A 158 21.33 -2.07 1.43
N ASN A 159 20.35 -1.16 1.58
CA ASN A 159 19.79 -0.45 0.44
C ASN A 159 20.82 0.36 -0.34
N ASP A 160 21.80 0.93 0.37
CA ASP A 160 22.87 1.71 -0.23
C ASP A 160 24.02 0.78 -0.65
N GLY A 161 24.11 0.49 -1.94
CA GLY A 161 25.22 -0.23 -2.56
C GLY A 161 25.02 -1.74 -2.75
N PHE A 162 24.25 -2.42 -1.89
CA PHE A 162 24.10 -3.88 -1.93
C PHE A 162 22.66 -4.34 -2.30
N GLY A 163 21.74 -3.40 -2.39
CA GLY A 163 20.31 -3.68 -2.55
C GLY A 163 19.66 -4.20 -1.25
N ALA A 164 18.55 -3.57 -0.86
CA ALA A 164 17.79 -3.95 0.33
C ALA A 164 17.42 -5.44 0.35
N VAL A 165 17.19 -6.01 1.52
CA VAL A 165 16.49 -7.29 1.64
C VAL A 165 15.10 -7.14 1.02
N SER A 166 14.63 -8.14 0.28
CA SER A 166 13.30 -8.12 -0.38
C SER A 166 12.17 -8.39 0.62
N ILE A 167 12.03 -7.48 1.59
CA ILE A 167 11.19 -7.63 2.79
C ILE A 167 9.74 -7.88 2.42
N GLY A 168 9.16 -7.08 1.50
CA GLY A 168 7.78 -7.23 1.10
C GLY A 168 7.48 -8.58 0.43
N ASN A 169 8.37 -9.07 -0.42
CA ASN A 169 8.19 -10.38 -1.06
C ASN A 169 8.30 -11.53 -0.06
N ILE A 170 9.14 -11.39 0.96
CA ILE A 170 9.27 -12.41 2.02
C ILE A 170 8.04 -12.36 2.94
N GLU A 171 7.53 -11.17 3.32
CA GLU A 171 6.27 -11.04 4.07
C GLU A 171 5.11 -11.71 3.33
N LYS A 172 5.00 -11.49 1.99
CA LYS A 172 4.06 -12.21 1.12
C LYS A 172 4.26 -13.72 1.20
N TYR A 173 5.50 -14.19 1.04
CA TYR A 173 5.84 -15.62 1.09
C TYR A 173 5.44 -16.27 2.42
N ILE A 174 5.82 -15.68 3.56
CA ILE A 174 5.49 -16.17 4.90
C ILE A 174 3.98 -16.42 5.00
N THR A 175 3.21 -15.38 4.69
CA THR A 175 1.76 -15.40 4.90
C THR A 175 1.06 -16.36 3.95
N ASP A 176 1.40 -16.34 2.67
CA ASP A 176 0.79 -17.26 1.70
C ASP A 176 1.14 -18.71 1.99
N LYS A 177 2.39 -18.99 2.36
CA LYS A 177 2.85 -20.33 2.69
C LYS A 177 2.20 -20.85 3.98
N ALA A 178 2.19 -20.06 5.05
CA ALA A 178 1.58 -20.44 6.32
C ALA A 178 0.06 -20.69 6.15
N LEU A 179 -0.65 -19.82 5.43
CA LEU A 179 -2.07 -20.00 5.16
C LEU A 179 -2.36 -21.24 4.31
N ALA A 180 -1.50 -21.56 3.34
CA ALA A 180 -1.60 -22.80 2.57
C ALA A 180 -1.35 -24.05 3.43
N MET A 181 -0.52 -23.95 4.47
CA MET A 181 -0.30 -25.00 5.47
C MET A 181 -1.42 -25.10 6.52
N GLY A 182 -2.44 -24.25 6.43
CA GLY A 182 -3.58 -24.25 7.37
C GLY A 182 -3.35 -23.42 8.64
N TRP A 183 -2.35 -22.55 8.66
CA TRP A 183 -2.11 -21.64 9.78
C TRP A 183 -3.35 -20.79 10.09
N LYS A 184 -3.62 -20.64 11.37
CA LYS A 184 -4.67 -19.76 11.91
C LYS A 184 -4.15 -19.08 13.17
N PRO A 185 -4.66 -17.86 13.49
CA PRO A 185 -4.33 -17.22 14.76
C PRO A 185 -4.69 -18.09 15.96
N ASP A 186 -3.77 -18.24 16.89
CA ASP A 186 -4.08 -18.92 18.16
C ASP A 186 -4.95 -18.02 19.04
N LEU A 187 -6.11 -18.53 19.41
CA LEU A 187 -7.09 -17.89 20.28
C LEU A 187 -7.40 -18.74 21.53
N SER A 188 -6.59 -19.75 21.83
CA SER A 188 -6.80 -20.67 22.95
C SER A 188 -6.90 -19.96 24.31
N ASN A 189 -6.14 -18.89 24.49
CA ASN A 189 -6.12 -18.09 25.72
C ASN A 189 -7.20 -16.99 25.75
N ARG A 190 -8.02 -16.85 24.70
CA ARG A 190 -9.06 -15.83 24.62
C ARG A 190 -10.15 -16.06 25.66
N ARG A 191 -10.46 -15.04 26.45
CA ARG A 191 -11.59 -15.02 27.38
C ARG A 191 -12.66 -14.06 26.88
N TRP A 192 -13.86 -14.57 26.59
CA TRP A 192 -14.96 -13.77 26.12
C TRP A 192 -15.45 -12.82 27.23
N THR A 193 -15.58 -11.54 26.86
CA THR A 193 -16.27 -10.54 27.67
C THR A 193 -17.75 -10.45 27.28
N LYS A 194 -18.54 -9.68 28.06
CA LYS A 194 -19.93 -9.35 27.68
C LYS A 194 -20.00 -8.13 26.74
N LYS A 195 -18.85 -7.51 26.48
CA LYS A 195 -18.75 -6.27 25.70
C LYS A 195 -18.88 -6.53 24.20
N LYS A 196 -19.43 -5.55 23.49
CA LYS A 196 -19.58 -5.58 22.04
C LYS A 196 -19.31 -4.21 21.42
N VAL A 197 -18.64 -4.21 20.30
CA VAL A 197 -18.23 -2.99 19.57
C VAL A 197 -18.79 -3.05 18.15
N ALA A 198 -19.37 -1.93 17.71
CA ALA A 198 -19.71 -1.73 16.29
C ALA A 198 -18.54 -1.07 15.57
N ILE A 199 -18.23 -1.56 14.38
CA ILE A 199 -17.20 -1.00 13.51
C ILE A 199 -17.87 -0.58 12.21
N VAL A 200 -17.74 0.68 11.84
CA VAL A 200 -18.29 1.23 10.60
C VAL A 200 -17.16 1.40 9.58
N GLY A 201 -17.17 0.54 8.57
CA GLY A 201 -16.13 0.41 7.56
C GLY A 201 -15.28 -0.85 7.75
N ALA A 202 -15.33 -1.75 6.76
CA ALA A 202 -14.53 -2.97 6.69
C ALA A 202 -13.21 -2.76 5.90
N GLY A 203 -12.69 -1.53 5.86
CA GLY A 203 -11.38 -1.20 5.32
C GLY A 203 -10.24 -1.59 6.27
N PRO A 204 -8.97 -1.31 5.91
CA PRO A 204 -7.79 -1.67 6.70
C PRO A 204 -7.86 -1.24 8.17
N ALA A 205 -8.32 -0.01 8.45
CA ALA A 205 -8.46 0.48 9.82
C ALA A 205 -9.52 -0.31 10.61
N GLY A 206 -10.71 -0.53 10.02
CA GLY A 206 -11.78 -1.31 10.66
C GLY A 206 -11.39 -2.75 10.90
N ILE A 207 -10.70 -3.39 9.95
CA ILE A 207 -10.19 -4.76 10.09
C ILE A 207 -9.11 -4.82 11.17
N GLY A 208 -8.17 -3.85 11.20
CA GLY A 208 -7.15 -3.75 12.23
C GLY A 208 -7.75 -3.60 13.63
N CYS A 209 -8.81 -2.79 13.76
CA CYS A 209 -9.55 -2.64 15.00
C CYS A 209 -10.26 -3.94 15.40
N ALA A 210 -10.97 -4.57 14.48
CA ALA A 210 -11.71 -5.81 14.73
C ALA A 210 -10.79 -6.97 15.16
N ASP A 211 -9.62 -7.12 14.53
CA ASP A 211 -8.63 -8.14 14.85
C ASP A 211 -8.16 -8.05 16.32
N ILE A 212 -7.82 -6.85 16.78
CA ILE A 212 -7.35 -6.66 18.17
C ILE A 212 -8.50 -6.86 19.17
N LEU A 213 -9.67 -6.35 18.90
CA LEU A 213 -10.83 -6.49 19.79
C LEU A 213 -11.26 -7.96 19.93
N ILE A 214 -11.31 -8.72 18.83
CA ILE A 214 -11.71 -10.11 18.87
C ILE A 214 -10.68 -10.98 19.62
N ARG A 215 -9.40 -10.68 19.50
CA ARG A 215 -8.33 -11.33 20.29
C ARG A 215 -8.46 -11.04 21.77
N ALA A 216 -8.93 -9.84 22.15
CA ALA A 216 -9.21 -9.46 23.53
C ALA A 216 -10.54 -10.02 24.07
N GLY A 217 -11.28 -10.80 23.29
CA GLY A 217 -12.56 -11.39 23.68
C GLY A 217 -13.75 -10.44 23.63
N ILE A 218 -13.63 -9.32 22.92
CA ILE A 218 -14.73 -8.38 22.67
C ILE A 218 -15.39 -8.71 21.33
N LYS A 219 -16.72 -8.88 21.34
CA LYS A 219 -17.48 -9.19 20.12
C LYS A 219 -17.53 -8.00 19.19
N CYS A 220 -17.28 -8.22 17.90
CA CYS A 220 -17.26 -7.19 16.87
C CYS A 220 -18.31 -7.46 15.80
N ASP A 221 -19.12 -6.46 15.52
CA ASP A 221 -20.01 -6.39 14.36
C ASP A 221 -19.49 -5.29 13.42
N VAL A 222 -19.06 -5.67 12.21
CA VAL A 222 -18.47 -4.77 11.22
C VAL A 222 -19.48 -4.49 10.10
N TYR A 223 -19.80 -3.23 9.89
CA TYR A 223 -20.77 -2.76 8.88
C TYR A 223 -20.05 -2.11 7.72
N ASP A 224 -20.35 -2.52 6.49
CA ASP A 224 -19.82 -1.90 5.29
C ASP A 224 -20.88 -1.80 4.19
N LYS A 225 -20.85 -0.69 3.45
CA LYS A 225 -21.72 -0.44 2.31
C LYS A 225 -21.40 -1.34 1.11
N HIS A 226 -20.19 -1.85 1.03
CA HIS A 226 -19.73 -2.72 -0.06
C HIS A 226 -20.06 -4.19 0.20
N SER A 227 -20.00 -4.99 -0.87
CA SER A 227 -20.32 -6.43 -0.86
C SER A 227 -19.18 -7.31 -0.35
N GLU A 228 -17.98 -6.74 -0.15
CA GLU A 228 -16.80 -7.45 0.34
C GLU A 228 -16.02 -6.55 1.30
N ILE A 229 -15.21 -7.15 2.18
CA ILE A 229 -14.30 -6.45 3.08
C ILE A 229 -13.10 -5.88 2.31
N GLY A 230 -12.29 -5.08 2.97
CA GLY A 230 -11.04 -4.54 2.47
C GLY A 230 -11.12 -3.08 2.04
N GLY A 231 -12.31 -2.49 1.86
CA GLY A 231 -12.46 -1.12 1.38
C GLY A 231 -11.68 -0.90 0.09
N LEU A 232 -10.76 0.07 0.04
CA LEU A 232 -9.95 0.34 -1.16
C LEU A 232 -8.94 -0.77 -1.50
N LEU A 233 -8.58 -1.67 -0.59
CA LEU A 233 -7.82 -2.89 -0.94
C LEU A 233 -8.56 -3.75 -1.95
N THR A 234 -9.88 -3.84 -1.80
CA THR A 234 -10.73 -4.62 -2.70
C THR A 234 -11.17 -3.81 -3.90
N PHE A 235 -11.68 -2.61 -3.69
CA PHE A 235 -12.39 -1.85 -4.71
C PHE A 235 -11.53 -0.79 -5.41
N GLY A 236 -10.44 -0.33 -4.79
CA GLY A 236 -9.54 0.67 -5.34
C GLY A 236 -8.27 0.08 -5.96
N ILE A 237 -7.63 -0.89 -5.29
CA ILE A 237 -6.41 -1.52 -5.78
C ILE A 237 -6.75 -2.58 -6.83
N PRO A 238 -6.16 -2.55 -8.04
CA PRO A 238 -6.44 -3.55 -9.09
C PRO A 238 -5.95 -4.97 -8.75
N GLU A 239 -6.57 -5.99 -9.38
CA GLU A 239 -6.21 -7.41 -9.16
C GLU A 239 -4.78 -7.74 -9.57
N PHE A 240 -4.19 -7.03 -10.51
CA PHE A 240 -2.80 -7.25 -10.91
C PHE A 240 -1.76 -6.81 -9.86
N LYS A 241 -2.21 -6.17 -8.76
CA LYS A 241 -1.41 -5.86 -7.56
C LYS A 241 -1.84 -6.66 -6.35
N LEU A 242 -3.13 -6.94 -6.22
CA LEU A 242 -3.71 -7.68 -5.10
C LEU A 242 -4.92 -8.47 -5.59
N GLU A 243 -4.78 -9.77 -5.75
CA GLU A 243 -5.89 -10.66 -6.09
C GLU A 243 -6.95 -10.69 -4.99
N LYS A 244 -8.23 -10.59 -5.37
CA LYS A 244 -9.34 -10.54 -4.39
C LYS A 244 -9.59 -11.87 -3.68
N SER A 245 -9.01 -12.94 -4.18
CA SER A 245 -8.90 -14.24 -3.49
C SER A 245 -8.18 -14.12 -2.15
N VAL A 246 -7.13 -13.29 -2.08
CA VAL A 246 -6.36 -13.01 -0.83
C VAL A 246 -7.25 -12.34 0.20
N VAL A 247 -8.02 -11.32 -0.20
CA VAL A 247 -8.96 -10.61 0.68
C VAL A 247 -10.06 -11.55 1.19
N ARG A 248 -10.66 -12.36 0.31
CA ARG A 248 -11.69 -13.34 0.68
C ARG A 248 -11.16 -14.41 1.64
N ARG A 249 -9.91 -14.86 1.45
CA ARG A 249 -9.25 -15.79 2.37
C ARG A 249 -9.10 -15.16 3.76
N ARG A 250 -8.67 -13.90 3.85
CA ARG A 250 -8.58 -13.17 5.13
C ARG A 250 -9.96 -13.00 5.77
N ARG A 251 -10.98 -12.64 5.01
CA ARG A 251 -12.35 -12.56 5.52
C ARG A 251 -12.77 -13.85 6.23
N LYS A 252 -12.56 -14.99 5.58
CA LYS A 252 -12.92 -16.29 6.15
C LYS A 252 -12.22 -16.53 7.50
N ILE A 253 -10.93 -16.19 7.60
CA ILE A 253 -10.18 -16.32 8.86
C ILE A 253 -10.79 -15.42 9.94
N LEU A 254 -11.10 -14.17 9.63
CA LEU A 254 -11.69 -13.23 10.58
C LEU A 254 -13.10 -13.67 11.02
N GLU A 255 -13.90 -14.21 10.12
CA GLU A 255 -15.21 -14.82 10.44
C GLU A 255 -15.06 -16.05 11.38
N GLU A 256 -14.08 -16.91 11.13
CA GLU A 256 -13.74 -18.05 11.98
C GLU A 256 -13.23 -17.61 13.36
N MET A 257 -12.57 -16.45 13.47
CA MET A 257 -12.23 -15.83 14.75
C MET A 257 -13.45 -15.32 15.53
N GLY A 258 -14.61 -15.15 14.87
CA GLY A 258 -15.86 -14.73 15.48
C GLY A 258 -16.30 -13.30 15.14
N ILE A 259 -15.62 -12.61 14.21
CA ILE A 259 -16.05 -11.29 13.71
C ILE A 259 -17.27 -11.48 12.81
N LYS A 260 -18.29 -10.63 12.96
CA LYS A 260 -19.49 -10.65 12.13
C LYS A 260 -19.44 -9.49 11.13
N PHE A 261 -19.49 -9.80 9.84
CA PHE A 261 -19.53 -8.80 8.77
C PHE A 261 -20.97 -8.62 8.28
N HIS A 262 -21.46 -7.38 8.34
CA HIS A 262 -22.74 -6.93 7.80
C HIS A 262 -22.48 -6.10 6.53
N LEU A 263 -22.26 -6.80 5.42
CA LEU A 263 -21.94 -6.20 4.13
C LEU A 263 -23.21 -5.75 3.39
N ASN A 264 -23.05 -4.84 2.40
CA ASN A 264 -24.16 -4.16 1.72
C ASN A 264 -25.07 -3.41 2.71
N LYS A 265 -24.49 -2.83 3.75
CA LYS A 265 -25.19 -2.07 4.79
C LYS A 265 -24.51 -0.73 5.03
N GLU A 266 -25.09 0.32 4.44
CA GLU A 266 -24.65 1.70 4.62
C GLU A 266 -25.22 2.27 5.91
N VAL A 267 -24.35 2.61 6.85
CA VAL A 267 -24.74 3.25 8.11
C VAL A 267 -25.16 4.69 7.85
N GLY A 268 -26.29 5.08 8.39
CA GLY A 268 -26.96 6.35 8.10
C GLY A 268 -28.07 6.23 7.03
N LYS A 269 -28.11 5.10 6.30
CA LYS A 269 -29.09 4.85 5.25
C LYS A 269 -29.86 3.54 5.48
N ASP A 270 -29.15 2.39 5.45
CA ASP A 270 -29.75 1.07 5.67
C ASP A 270 -29.88 0.74 7.17
N ILE A 271 -29.00 1.31 7.98
CA ILE A 271 -28.96 1.18 9.43
C ILE A 271 -28.77 2.55 10.05
N SER A 272 -29.66 2.94 10.97
CA SER A 272 -29.52 4.17 11.75
C SER A 272 -28.28 4.10 12.64
N PHE A 273 -27.44 5.13 12.62
CA PHE A 273 -26.30 5.25 13.53
C PHE A 273 -26.75 5.30 15.00
N LYS A 274 -27.92 5.91 15.29
CA LYS A 274 -28.52 5.92 16.62
C LYS A 274 -28.68 4.50 17.17
N LYS A 275 -29.16 3.55 16.35
CA LYS A 275 -29.31 2.14 16.76
C LYS A 275 -27.97 1.50 17.13
N LEU A 276 -26.90 1.85 16.44
CA LEU A 276 -25.54 1.38 16.79
C LEU A 276 -25.06 2.06 18.08
N HIS A 277 -25.25 3.36 18.20
CA HIS A 277 -24.85 4.12 19.38
C HIS A 277 -25.52 3.64 20.67
N GLU A 278 -26.80 3.29 20.62
CA GLU A 278 -27.55 2.75 21.75
C GLU A 278 -27.21 1.27 22.03
N GLY A 279 -26.91 0.51 20.98
CA GLY A 279 -26.81 -0.95 21.03
C GLY A 279 -25.45 -1.52 21.36
N TYR A 280 -24.35 -0.75 21.32
CA TYR A 280 -22.99 -1.22 21.51
C TYR A 280 -22.27 -0.45 22.64
N ASP A 281 -21.26 -1.06 23.24
CA ASP A 281 -20.48 -0.42 24.34
C ASP A 281 -19.54 0.67 23.81
N ALA A 282 -18.99 0.51 22.61
CA ALA A 282 -18.22 1.52 21.88
C ALA A 282 -18.42 1.37 20.38
N ILE A 283 -18.00 2.39 19.61
CA ILE A 283 -18.06 2.40 18.15
C ILE A 283 -16.70 2.82 17.60
N PHE A 284 -16.24 2.14 16.54
CA PHE A 284 -15.09 2.56 15.74
C PHE A 284 -15.55 3.00 14.35
N LEU A 285 -15.07 4.17 13.90
CA LEU A 285 -15.32 4.70 12.56
C LEU A 285 -14.04 4.58 11.71
N GLY A 286 -14.12 3.79 10.65
CA GLY A 286 -13.02 3.56 9.70
C GLY A 286 -13.52 3.64 8.25
N MET A 287 -14.30 4.67 7.92
CA MET A 287 -15.04 4.77 6.64
C MET A 287 -14.17 5.26 5.47
N GLY A 288 -12.91 5.67 5.71
CA GLY A 288 -11.96 6.11 4.67
C GLY A 288 -12.30 7.47 4.04
N THR A 289 -11.74 7.71 2.84
CA THR A 289 -11.93 8.93 2.04
C THR A 289 -12.35 8.57 0.62
N TYR A 290 -13.45 9.14 0.13
CA TYR A 290 -14.03 8.79 -1.17
C TYR A 290 -14.36 9.98 -2.06
N THR A 291 -14.16 11.22 -1.61
CA THR A 291 -14.41 12.40 -2.43
C THR A 291 -13.15 12.73 -3.25
N SER A 292 -13.24 12.61 -4.57
CA SER A 292 -12.13 12.95 -5.46
C SER A 292 -11.81 14.44 -5.43
N LEU A 293 -10.53 14.78 -5.52
CA LEU A 293 -10.08 16.15 -5.74
C LEU A 293 -10.24 16.51 -7.21
N GLU A 294 -10.74 17.72 -7.46
CA GLU A 294 -10.91 18.32 -8.77
C GLU A 294 -9.69 19.19 -9.11
N GLY A 295 -9.42 19.41 -10.40
CA GLY A 295 -8.35 20.29 -10.85
C GLY A 295 -8.75 21.76 -10.88
N GLY A 296 -10.04 22.04 -11.00
CA GLY A 296 -10.61 23.38 -11.05
C GLY A 296 -10.40 24.07 -12.40
N PHE A 297 -10.20 23.32 -13.47
CA PHE A 297 -10.03 23.86 -14.82
C PHE A 297 -11.23 23.53 -15.73
N ARG A 298 -11.36 24.28 -16.81
CA ARG A 298 -12.45 24.12 -17.77
C ARG A 298 -12.46 22.71 -18.38
N GLY A 299 -13.67 22.17 -18.59
CA GLY A 299 -13.90 20.89 -19.28
C GLY A 299 -13.95 19.67 -18.37
N GLU A 300 -13.76 19.79 -17.06
CA GLU A 300 -13.85 18.66 -16.12
C GLU A 300 -15.25 18.02 -16.05
N SER A 301 -16.30 18.71 -16.47
CA SER A 301 -17.69 18.20 -16.47
C SER A 301 -18.07 17.47 -17.75
N LEU A 302 -17.17 17.32 -18.72
CA LEU A 302 -17.44 16.55 -19.94
C LEU A 302 -17.69 15.07 -19.62
N PRO A 303 -18.60 14.39 -20.34
CA PRO A 303 -18.99 13.00 -20.04
C PRO A 303 -17.83 12.00 -20.04
N GLN A 304 -16.76 12.24 -20.80
CA GLN A 304 -15.59 11.37 -20.91
C GLN A 304 -14.46 11.75 -19.92
N VAL A 305 -14.78 12.56 -18.91
CA VAL A 305 -13.86 12.88 -17.82
C VAL A 305 -14.26 12.07 -16.59
N HIS A 306 -13.37 11.21 -16.15
CA HIS A 306 -13.64 10.23 -15.11
C HIS A 306 -12.83 10.50 -13.85
N LYS A 307 -13.43 10.28 -12.69
CA LYS A 307 -12.73 10.26 -11.41
C LYS A 307 -12.02 8.91 -11.25
N ALA A 308 -10.76 8.91 -10.86
CA ALA A 308 -9.95 7.71 -10.74
C ALA A 308 -10.60 6.62 -9.86
N ILE A 309 -11.20 7.01 -8.71
CA ILE A 309 -11.82 6.06 -7.81
C ILE A 309 -13.05 5.38 -8.44
N ASP A 310 -13.87 6.13 -9.15
CA ASP A 310 -15.05 5.60 -9.83
C ASP A 310 -14.64 4.63 -10.95
N TYR A 311 -13.61 5.00 -11.71
CA TYR A 311 -13.04 4.15 -12.76
C TYR A 311 -12.51 2.82 -12.19
N LEU A 312 -11.73 2.85 -11.10
CA LEU A 312 -11.16 1.66 -10.49
C LEU A 312 -12.22 0.78 -9.82
N ILE A 313 -13.17 1.38 -9.09
CA ILE A 313 -14.28 0.65 -8.46
C ILE A 313 -15.16 0.01 -9.53
N GLY A 314 -15.51 0.75 -10.59
CA GLY A 314 -16.31 0.24 -11.70
C GLY A 314 -15.65 -0.94 -12.40
N ASN A 315 -14.33 -0.86 -12.65
CA ASN A 315 -13.56 -1.97 -13.21
C ASN A 315 -13.53 -3.20 -12.28
N THR A 316 -13.29 -2.99 -10.98
CA THR A 316 -13.29 -4.09 -9.99
C THR A 316 -14.65 -4.76 -9.89
N ASN A 317 -15.73 -3.99 -9.83
CA ASN A 317 -17.10 -4.52 -9.80
C ASN A 317 -17.41 -5.35 -11.06
N HIS A 318 -16.94 -4.90 -12.22
CA HIS A 318 -17.09 -5.64 -13.47
C HIS A 318 -16.35 -6.99 -13.43
N LEU A 319 -15.10 -7.01 -12.98
CA LEU A 319 -14.29 -8.24 -12.86
C LEU A 319 -14.89 -9.22 -11.84
N LEU A 320 -15.34 -8.72 -10.70
CA LEU A 320 -15.97 -9.53 -9.65
C LEU A 320 -17.42 -9.93 -9.96
N LYS A 321 -17.99 -9.44 -11.06
CA LYS A 321 -19.39 -9.64 -11.45
C LYS A 321 -20.38 -9.17 -10.36
N VAL A 322 -20.01 -8.13 -9.63
CA VAL A 322 -20.84 -7.52 -8.59
C VAL A 322 -21.74 -6.48 -9.23
N ARG A 323 -23.05 -6.65 -9.07
CA ARG A 323 -24.06 -5.65 -9.50
C ARG A 323 -24.29 -4.63 -8.38
N GLN A 324 -23.28 -3.83 -8.08
CA GLN A 324 -23.38 -2.79 -7.05
C GLN A 324 -23.36 -1.41 -7.70
N LYS A 325 -24.48 -0.67 -7.63
CA LYS A 325 -24.51 0.78 -7.92
C LYS A 325 -23.84 1.52 -6.74
N PRO A 326 -23.16 2.71 -6.95
CA PRO A 326 -23.54 3.63 -8.04
C PRO A 326 -22.53 3.71 -9.20
N VAL A 327 -21.51 2.88 -9.28
CA VAL A 327 -20.43 3.10 -10.26
C VAL A 327 -20.57 2.17 -11.46
N ASP A 328 -20.81 2.76 -12.63
CA ASP A 328 -20.87 2.04 -13.90
C ASP A 328 -19.47 1.64 -14.38
N TYR A 329 -19.38 0.53 -15.10
CA TYR A 329 -18.15 0.10 -15.74
C TYR A 329 -17.76 1.05 -16.87
N ILE A 330 -16.62 1.71 -16.75
CA ILE A 330 -16.04 2.57 -17.77
C ILE A 330 -15.11 1.72 -18.64
N ASN A 331 -15.46 1.56 -19.91
CA ASN A 331 -14.71 0.75 -20.87
C ASN A 331 -13.82 1.65 -21.75
N LEU A 332 -12.52 1.57 -21.55
CA LEU A 332 -11.55 2.37 -22.28
C LEU A 332 -10.90 1.63 -23.48
N LYS A 333 -11.46 0.48 -23.87
CA LYS A 333 -10.93 -0.32 -24.98
C LYS A 333 -10.94 0.49 -26.30
N GLY A 334 -9.80 0.47 -27.00
CA GLY A 334 -9.64 1.13 -28.30
C GLY A 334 -9.59 2.64 -28.24
N LYS A 335 -9.47 3.25 -27.06
CA LYS A 335 -9.46 4.71 -26.84
C LYS A 335 -8.05 5.24 -26.59
N ASN A 336 -7.87 6.53 -26.88
CA ASN A 336 -6.68 7.29 -26.51
C ASN A 336 -6.93 7.98 -25.16
N ILE A 337 -6.15 7.60 -24.14
CA ILE A 337 -6.40 7.96 -22.75
C ILE A 337 -5.33 8.92 -22.25
N VAL A 338 -5.77 9.94 -21.52
CA VAL A 338 -4.90 10.79 -20.72
C VAL A 338 -5.25 10.60 -19.24
N VAL A 339 -4.26 10.22 -18.43
CA VAL A 339 -4.38 10.16 -16.97
C VAL A 339 -3.64 11.34 -16.36
N LEU A 340 -4.34 12.11 -15.54
CA LEU A 340 -3.82 13.31 -14.87
C LEU A 340 -3.46 12.98 -13.42
N GLY A 341 -2.17 13.00 -13.12
CA GLY A 341 -1.66 12.73 -11.77
C GLY A 341 -0.43 11.84 -11.75
N GLY A 342 0.26 11.76 -10.60
CA GLY A 342 1.53 11.03 -10.48
C GLY A 342 1.61 10.15 -9.23
N GLY A 343 0.49 9.89 -8.55
CA GLY A 343 0.43 8.99 -7.39
C GLY A 343 0.17 7.53 -7.78
N ASP A 344 0.16 6.64 -6.78
CA ASP A 344 -0.11 5.22 -6.98
C ASP A 344 -1.49 4.98 -7.63
N THR A 345 -2.50 5.80 -7.30
CA THR A 345 -3.81 5.75 -7.95
C THR A 345 -3.73 6.02 -9.46
N ALA A 346 -2.87 6.96 -9.89
CA ALA A 346 -2.66 7.22 -11.32
C ALA A 346 -2.00 6.02 -12.00
N MET A 347 -1.03 5.35 -11.33
CA MET A 347 -0.42 4.11 -11.84
C MET A 347 -1.46 3.00 -11.98
N ASP A 348 -2.35 2.86 -11.02
CA ASP A 348 -3.44 1.89 -11.06
C ASP A 348 -4.39 2.16 -12.24
N CYS A 349 -4.75 3.42 -12.49
CA CYS A 349 -5.57 3.82 -13.65
C CYS A 349 -4.88 3.56 -14.97
N ASN A 350 -3.62 3.98 -15.11
CA ASN A 350 -2.81 3.77 -16.32
C ASN A 350 -2.76 2.30 -16.71
N ARG A 351 -2.38 1.45 -15.76
CA ARG A 351 -2.19 0.02 -15.97
C ARG A 351 -3.51 -0.72 -16.17
N THR A 352 -4.60 -0.25 -15.56
CA THR A 352 -5.95 -0.75 -15.81
C THR A 352 -6.38 -0.44 -17.24
N ALA A 353 -6.15 0.79 -17.75
CA ALA A 353 -6.47 1.17 -19.12
C ALA A 353 -5.71 0.33 -20.16
N ILE A 354 -4.42 0.05 -19.94
CA ILE A 354 -3.64 -0.87 -20.78
C ILE A 354 -4.33 -2.25 -20.85
N ARG A 355 -4.71 -2.81 -19.70
CA ARG A 355 -5.37 -4.15 -19.63
C ARG A 355 -6.76 -4.18 -20.24
N GLN A 356 -7.46 -3.07 -20.25
CA GLN A 356 -8.72 -2.95 -20.98
C GLN A 356 -8.52 -2.87 -22.50
N GLY A 357 -7.28 -2.71 -23.00
CA GLY A 357 -6.96 -2.61 -24.41
C GLY A 357 -7.11 -1.20 -24.98
N ALA A 358 -6.75 -0.17 -24.21
CA ALA A 358 -6.62 1.20 -24.72
C ALA A 358 -5.59 1.27 -25.86
N ASN A 359 -5.83 2.13 -26.87
CA ASN A 359 -4.88 2.33 -27.98
C ASN A 359 -3.60 3.03 -27.50
N SER A 360 -3.76 4.00 -26.63
CA SER A 360 -2.63 4.70 -26.00
C SER A 360 -3.01 5.18 -24.62
N VAL A 361 -2.04 5.19 -23.70
CA VAL A 361 -2.19 5.77 -22.37
C VAL A 361 -1.04 6.72 -22.10
N SER A 362 -1.37 7.98 -21.86
CA SER A 362 -0.41 9.04 -21.49
C SER A 362 -0.67 9.53 -20.07
N CYS A 363 0.34 9.46 -19.23
CA CYS A 363 0.30 9.95 -17.86
C CYS A 363 0.94 11.34 -17.79
N LEU A 364 0.17 12.38 -17.49
CA LEU A 364 0.67 13.74 -17.38
C LEU A 364 0.91 14.09 -15.92
N TYR A 365 2.14 14.49 -15.61
CA TYR A 365 2.53 14.84 -14.26
C TYR A 365 3.25 16.20 -14.20
N ARG A 366 2.78 17.07 -13.28
CA ARG A 366 3.24 18.48 -13.19
C ARG A 366 4.62 18.70 -12.59
N ARG A 367 5.34 17.66 -12.15
CA ARG A 367 6.72 17.70 -11.67
C ARG A 367 7.57 16.71 -12.47
N ASP A 368 8.86 16.64 -12.15
CA ASP A 368 9.77 15.67 -12.73
C ASP A 368 9.54 14.24 -12.17
N GLU A 369 10.17 13.26 -12.77
CA GLU A 369 10.10 11.87 -12.36
C GLU A 369 10.60 11.64 -10.94
N LYS A 370 11.67 12.32 -10.51
CA LYS A 370 12.27 12.19 -9.20
C LYS A 370 11.31 12.62 -8.08
N ASN A 371 10.47 13.61 -8.33
CA ASN A 371 9.48 14.15 -7.40
C ASN A 371 8.08 13.50 -7.55
N MET A 372 7.99 12.40 -8.30
CA MET A 372 6.74 11.67 -8.46
C MET A 372 6.37 10.93 -7.16
N PRO A 373 5.14 11.08 -6.63
CA PRO A 373 4.74 10.44 -5.37
C PRO A 373 4.38 8.96 -5.52
N GLY A 374 4.20 8.45 -6.73
CA GLY A 374 3.97 7.03 -7.00
C GLY A 374 5.20 6.17 -6.65
N SER A 375 4.98 4.95 -6.21
CA SER A 375 6.05 3.99 -5.96
C SER A 375 6.89 3.78 -7.23
N ARG A 376 8.22 3.81 -7.10
CA ARG A 376 9.14 3.60 -8.23
C ARG A 376 8.86 2.29 -8.95
N ARG A 377 8.58 1.25 -8.20
CA ARG A 377 8.21 -0.07 -8.73
C ARG A 377 6.98 -0.01 -9.64
N GLU A 378 5.96 0.76 -9.26
CA GLU A 378 4.73 0.91 -10.05
C GLU A 378 4.93 1.78 -11.29
N VAL A 379 5.75 2.83 -11.19
CA VAL A 379 6.14 3.66 -12.34
C VAL A 379 6.87 2.82 -13.40
N VAL A 380 7.88 2.03 -12.97
CA VAL A 380 8.62 1.13 -13.86
C VAL A 380 7.68 0.09 -14.50
N ASN A 381 6.78 -0.51 -13.71
CA ASN A 381 5.80 -1.45 -14.25
C ASN A 381 4.89 -0.82 -15.31
N ALA A 382 4.45 0.43 -15.10
CA ALA A 382 3.62 1.14 -16.06
C ALA A 382 4.39 1.48 -17.34
N GLN A 383 5.67 1.89 -17.24
CA GLN A 383 6.55 2.12 -18.39
C GLN A 383 6.78 0.85 -19.20
N GLU A 384 7.10 -0.27 -18.55
CA GLU A 384 7.25 -1.58 -19.19
C GLU A 384 5.97 -2.01 -19.93
N GLU A 385 4.80 -1.71 -19.39
CA GLU A 385 3.49 -2.02 -19.96
C GLU A 385 3.09 -1.08 -21.11
N GLY A 386 3.88 -0.03 -21.39
CA GLY A 386 3.71 0.86 -22.55
C GLY A 386 3.02 2.19 -22.25
N VAL A 387 2.88 2.56 -20.98
CA VAL A 387 2.39 3.89 -20.59
C VAL A 387 3.43 4.96 -20.93
N LYS A 388 3.01 6.03 -21.59
CA LYS A 388 3.85 7.19 -21.91
C LYS A 388 3.77 8.21 -20.76
N PHE A 389 4.92 8.59 -20.22
CA PHE A 389 5.00 9.61 -19.16
C PHE A 389 5.44 10.94 -19.73
N GLU A 390 4.68 11.99 -19.41
CA GLU A 390 4.97 13.38 -19.75
C GLU A 390 5.18 14.15 -18.44
N PHE A 391 6.43 14.29 -18.06
CA PHE A 391 6.83 15.01 -16.84
C PHE A 391 6.85 16.51 -17.05
N ASN A 392 6.84 17.28 -15.94
CA ASN A 392 6.79 18.73 -15.95
C ASN A 392 5.64 19.30 -16.81
N THR A 393 4.52 18.59 -16.84
CA THR A 393 3.38 18.89 -17.70
C THR A 393 2.12 19.05 -16.85
N GLN A 394 1.64 20.29 -16.75
CA GLN A 394 0.46 20.63 -15.94
C GLN A 394 -0.76 20.83 -16.84
N PRO A 395 -1.89 20.15 -16.60
CA PRO A 395 -3.14 20.42 -17.30
C PRO A 395 -3.69 21.79 -16.90
N ILE A 396 -4.25 22.49 -17.88
CA ILE A 396 -4.89 23.80 -17.69
C ILE A 396 -6.32 23.85 -18.26
N GLU A 397 -6.68 22.92 -19.16
CA GLU A 397 -8.01 22.82 -19.75
C GLU A 397 -8.21 21.44 -20.37
N ILE A 398 -9.40 20.87 -20.26
CA ILE A 398 -9.84 19.74 -21.07
C ILE A 398 -10.65 20.31 -22.23
N ILE A 399 -10.16 20.08 -23.47
CA ILE A 399 -10.71 20.63 -24.70
C ILE A 399 -11.86 19.74 -25.17
N GLY A 400 -12.95 20.37 -25.59
CA GLY A 400 -14.12 19.74 -26.18
C GLY A 400 -15.38 20.53 -25.90
N ASN A 401 -16.42 20.28 -26.68
CA ASN A 401 -17.75 20.86 -26.47
C ASN A 401 -18.73 19.82 -25.93
N GLU A 402 -19.05 18.79 -26.72
CA GLU A 402 -19.92 17.68 -26.31
C GLU A 402 -19.12 16.44 -25.85
N LYS A 403 -17.91 16.32 -26.30
CA LYS A 403 -16.98 15.23 -26.00
C LYS A 403 -15.55 15.74 -25.82
N VAL A 404 -14.74 14.96 -25.13
CA VAL A 404 -13.30 15.23 -24.98
C VAL A 404 -12.60 15.09 -26.34
N GLU A 405 -11.77 16.07 -26.68
CA GLU A 405 -10.92 16.10 -27.89
C GLU A 405 -9.43 16.11 -27.50
N GLY A 406 -9.11 16.56 -26.29
CA GLY A 406 -7.74 16.61 -25.79
C GLY A 406 -7.60 17.34 -24.47
N VAL A 407 -6.37 17.39 -24.00
CA VAL A 407 -5.97 18.14 -22.80
C VAL A 407 -4.96 19.20 -23.17
N ARG A 408 -5.28 20.46 -22.92
CA ARG A 408 -4.33 21.58 -23.01
C ARG A 408 -3.50 21.62 -21.75
N THR A 409 -2.22 21.71 -21.91
CA THR A 409 -1.23 21.71 -20.83
C THR A 409 -0.29 22.88 -20.96
N ILE A 410 0.45 23.16 -19.89
CA ILE A 410 1.58 24.08 -19.87
C ILE A 410 2.79 23.37 -19.26
N GLN A 411 3.98 23.61 -19.77
CA GLN A 411 5.21 23.09 -19.18
C GLN A 411 5.51 23.79 -17.86
N THR A 412 6.09 23.06 -16.94
CA THR A 412 6.48 23.58 -15.62
C THR A 412 7.96 23.39 -15.36
N LYS A 413 8.51 24.22 -14.48
CA LYS A 413 9.80 24.02 -13.83
C LYS A 413 9.62 23.91 -12.34
N LEU A 414 10.54 23.24 -11.66
CA LEU A 414 10.51 23.15 -10.21
C LEU A 414 10.94 24.47 -9.58
N GLY A 415 10.06 25.06 -8.79
CA GLY A 415 10.32 26.23 -7.95
C GLY A 415 10.81 25.84 -6.56
N GLU A 416 10.66 26.78 -5.61
CA GLU A 416 11.04 26.57 -4.22
C GLU A 416 10.14 25.51 -3.53
N PRO A 417 10.64 24.85 -2.47
CA PRO A 417 9.85 23.93 -1.67
C PRO A 417 8.71 24.67 -0.94
N ASP A 418 7.55 24.02 -0.85
CA ASP A 418 6.45 24.43 0.04
C ASP A 418 6.75 24.09 1.51
N GLN A 419 5.81 24.41 2.40
CA GLN A 419 5.92 24.15 3.85
C GLN A 419 6.14 22.66 4.20
N ASN A 420 5.84 21.76 3.27
CA ASN A 420 6.03 20.32 3.42
C ASN A 420 7.31 19.83 2.70
N GLY A 421 8.17 20.74 2.26
CA GLY A 421 9.40 20.41 1.54
C GLY A 421 9.19 19.96 0.09
N ARG A 422 7.98 20.09 -0.47
CA ARG A 422 7.67 19.69 -1.84
C ARG A 422 7.90 20.87 -2.79
N ARG A 423 8.73 20.69 -3.82
CA ARG A 423 8.96 21.73 -4.82
C ARG A 423 7.69 22.07 -5.59
N VAL A 424 7.37 23.37 -5.63
CA VAL A 424 6.16 23.89 -6.30
C VAL A 424 6.39 23.91 -7.81
N PRO A 425 5.49 23.32 -8.63
CA PRO A 425 5.58 23.46 -10.08
C PRO A 425 5.24 24.89 -10.50
N VAL A 426 6.13 25.54 -11.23
CA VAL A 426 5.97 26.90 -11.75
C VAL A 426 5.75 26.83 -13.27
N PRO A 427 4.59 27.29 -13.78
CA PRO A 427 4.31 27.30 -15.22
C PRO A 427 5.31 28.14 -16.01
N ILE A 428 5.61 27.72 -17.25
CA ILE A 428 6.45 28.41 -18.21
C ILE A 428 5.52 29.01 -19.26
N PRO A 429 5.28 30.33 -19.26
CA PRO A 429 4.39 30.98 -20.24
C PRO A 429 4.84 30.74 -21.69
N GLY A 430 3.88 30.52 -22.61
CA GLY A 430 4.15 30.28 -24.02
C GLY A 430 4.60 28.85 -24.35
N SER A 431 4.50 27.92 -23.39
CA SER A 431 4.87 26.51 -23.57
C SER A 431 3.65 25.57 -23.68
N GLU A 432 2.51 26.14 -24.02
CA GLU A 432 1.25 25.40 -24.10
C GLU A 432 1.33 24.32 -25.19
N LYS A 433 0.80 23.13 -24.86
CA LYS A 433 0.74 21.96 -25.74
C LYS A 433 -0.61 21.28 -25.59
N ILE A 434 -1.12 20.69 -26.67
CA ILE A 434 -2.33 19.88 -26.65
C ILE A 434 -1.96 18.40 -26.78
N TYR A 435 -2.46 17.59 -25.85
CA TYR A 435 -2.41 16.14 -25.92
C TYR A 435 -3.77 15.63 -26.39
N PRO A 436 -3.87 15.01 -27.56
CA PRO A 436 -5.12 14.42 -28.05
C PRO A 436 -5.60 13.33 -27.10
N ALA A 437 -6.88 13.33 -26.75
CA ALA A 437 -7.50 12.33 -25.89
C ALA A 437 -8.96 12.15 -26.25
N GLU A 438 -9.48 10.95 -26.09
CA GLU A 438 -10.90 10.63 -26.18
C GLU A 438 -11.52 10.46 -24.80
N GLU A 439 -10.71 10.11 -23.81
CA GLU A 439 -11.12 9.93 -22.42
C GLU A 439 -10.02 10.47 -21.48
N VAL A 440 -10.42 11.05 -20.37
CA VAL A 440 -9.50 11.61 -19.36
C VAL A 440 -9.82 11.01 -18.00
N VAL A 441 -8.80 10.59 -17.25
CA VAL A 441 -8.96 10.12 -15.87
C VAL A 441 -8.21 11.08 -14.94
N ILE A 442 -8.93 11.68 -13.99
CA ILE A 442 -8.38 12.59 -12.98
C ILE A 442 -8.00 11.81 -11.71
N ALA A 443 -6.70 11.79 -11.40
CA ALA A 443 -6.12 11.05 -10.26
C ALA A 443 -5.31 11.98 -9.35
N PHE A 444 -5.93 13.07 -8.86
CA PHE A 444 -5.30 14.08 -8.01
C PHE A 444 -5.33 13.75 -6.52
N GLY A 445 -5.98 12.64 -6.16
CA GLY A 445 -6.14 12.18 -4.77
C GLY A 445 -7.56 12.39 -4.25
N PHE A 446 -7.71 12.20 -2.93
CA PHE A 446 -9.00 12.17 -2.28
C PHE A 446 -9.00 13.06 -1.05
N ARG A 447 -10.20 13.48 -0.63
CA ARG A 447 -10.47 14.21 0.61
C ARG A 447 -11.52 13.50 1.43
N ALA A 448 -11.63 13.87 2.69
CA ALA A 448 -12.61 13.37 3.61
C ALA A 448 -14.05 13.51 3.09
N SER A 449 -14.89 12.56 3.49
CA SER A 449 -16.32 12.50 3.15
C SER A 449 -17.11 12.33 4.46
N PRO A 450 -17.19 13.38 5.33
CA PRO A 450 -17.88 13.29 6.60
C PRO A 450 -19.37 12.98 6.39
N ALA A 451 -19.90 12.06 7.18
CA ALA A 451 -21.32 11.70 7.11
C ALA A 451 -22.19 12.81 7.75
N GLU A 452 -23.39 13.04 7.18
CA GLU A 452 -24.30 14.09 7.66
C GLU A 452 -24.68 13.92 9.14
N TRP A 453 -24.83 12.67 9.59
CA TRP A 453 -25.18 12.33 10.97
C TRP A 453 -24.07 12.57 12.00
N PHE A 454 -22.85 12.97 11.62
CA PHE A 454 -21.77 13.26 12.58
C PHE A 454 -22.16 14.34 13.58
N LYS A 455 -22.87 15.37 13.13
CA LYS A 455 -23.33 16.49 13.95
C LYS A 455 -24.32 16.06 15.05
N ASP A 456 -25.13 15.05 14.77
CA ASP A 456 -26.15 14.55 15.71
C ASP A 456 -25.53 13.75 16.87
N PHE A 457 -24.24 13.42 16.78
CA PHE A 457 -23.50 12.62 17.76
C PHE A 457 -22.22 13.29 18.25
N ASP A 458 -22.16 14.62 18.15
CA ASP A 458 -21.05 15.44 18.66
C ASP A 458 -19.67 15.02 18.12
N ILE A 459 -19.59 14.53 16.87
CA ILE A 459 -18.34 14.17 16.22
C ILE A 459 -17.76 15.40 15.55
N THR A 460 -16.67 15.93 16.11
CA THR A 460 -15.98 17.11 15.57
C THR A 460 -15.17 16.76 14.34
N ILE A 461 -15.24 17.63 13.34
CA ILE A 461 -14.41 17.58 12.13
C ILE A 461 -13.61 18.87 11.98
N ASN A 462 -12.39 18.79 11.51
CA ASN A 462 -11.55 19.94 11.23
C ASN A 462 -11.91 20.63 9.90
N ASN A 463 -11.23 21.73 9.57
CA ASN A 463 -11.46 22.50 8.34
C ASN A 463 -11.23 21.69 7.03
N ALA A 464 -10.50 20.59 7.08
CA ALA A 464 -10.31 19.68 5.95
C ALA A 464 -11.39 18.59 5.86
N GLY A 465 -12.38 18.60 6.75
CA GLY A 465 -13.44 17.61 6.86
C GLY A 465 -13.00 16.28 7.50
N LEU A 466 -11.81 16.24 8.10
CA LEU A 466 -11.28 15.06 8.80
C LEU A 466 -11.83 15.01 10.22
N VAL A 467 -12.11 13.80 10.72
CA VAL A 467 -12.56 13.58 12.10
C VAL A 467 -11.41 13.89 13.07
N GLU A 468 -11.72 14.67 14.10
CA GLU A 468 -10.78 14.95 15.18
C GLU A 468 -10.74 13.78 16.17
N ALA A 469 -9.71 12.95 16.04
CA ALA A 469 -9.42 11.81 16.91
C ALA A 469 -7.91 11.76 17.17
N PRO A 470 -7.37 12.56 18.11
CA PRO A 470 -5.93 12.72 18.30
C PRO A 470 -5.23 11.42 18.72
N GLU A 471 -4.02 11.22 18.20
CA GLU A 471 -3.12 10.15 18.63
C GLU A 471 -2.53 10.41 20.02
N LYS A 472 -2.25 11.71 20.32
CA LYS A 472 -1.59 12.14 21.56
C LYS A 472 -2.61 12.54 22.61
N GLN A 473 -3.31 11.55 23.15
CA GLN A 473 -4.23 11.70 24.28
C GLN A 473 -4.29 10.38 25.06
N GLU A 474 -4.93 10.35 26.22
CA GLU A 474 -5.00 9.17 27.09
C GLU A 474 -5.61 7.95 26.37
N LEU A 475 -6.77 8.14 25.74
CA LEU A 475 -7.39 7.14 24.88
C LEU A 475 -7.15 7.54 23.43
N LYS A 476 -6.07 7.06 22.85
CA LYS A 476 -5.71 7.36 21.45
C LYS A 476 -6.88 7.11 20.50
N PHE A 477 -7.06 8.00 19.54
CA PHE A 477 -8.08 7.90 18.51
C PHE A 477 -9.54 7.98 19.00
N GLN A 478 -9.79 8.39 20.24
CA GLN A 478 -11.12 8.75 20.73
C GLN A 478 -11.52 10.10 20.14
N THR A 479 -12.77 10.23 19.70
CA THR A 479 -13.32 11.49 19.17
C THR A 479 -13.81 12.39 20.29
N SER A 480 -14.42 13.52 19.94
CA SER A 480 -15.15 14.40 20.88
C SER A 480 -16.31 13.69 21.61
N ASN A 481 -16.87 12.64 21.01
CA ASN A 481 -17.82 11.74 21.69
C ASN A 481 -17.07 10.58 22.34
N PRO A 482 -17.10 10.45 23.69
CA PRO A 482 -16.30 9.47 24.42
C PRO A 482 -16.57 8.01 24.06
N LYS A 483 -17.73 7.71 23.47
CA LYS A 483 -18.10 6.36 23.04
C LYS A 483 -17.63 6.01 21.62
N ILE A 484 -17.10 7.01 20.88
CA ILE A 484 -16.77 6.88 19.46
C ILE A 484 -15.27 7.08 19.26
N PHE A 485 -14.66 6.14 18.56
CA PHE A 485 -13.25 6.15 18.15
C PHE A 485 -13.18 6.19 16.62
N SER A 486 -12.08 6.71 16.08
CA SER A 486 -11.91 6.81 14.62
C SER A 486 -10.45 6.65 14.23
N GLY A 487 -10.19 6.15 13.01
CA GLY A 487 -8.82 6.01 12.49
C GLY A 487 -8.81 5.76 10.98
N GLY A 488 -7.61 5.73 10.42
CA GLY A 488 -7.39 5.63 8.99
C GLY A 488 -7.62 6.94 8.25
N ASP A 489 -7.89 6.85 6.96
CA ASP A 489 -7.93 8.01 6.07
C ASP A 489 -8.93 9.09 6.51
N MET A 490 -9.99 8.75 7.21
CA MET A 490 -10.96 9.75 7.67
C MET A 490 -10.44 10.64 8.81
N VAL A 491 -9.35 10.25 9.47
CA VAL A 491 -8.67 11.04 10.51
C VAL A 491 -7.43 11.73 9.95
N ARG A 492 -6.63 11.01 9.18
CA ARG A 492 -5.33 11.46 8.67
C ARG A 492 -5.40 12.11 7.29
N GLY A 493 -6.40 11.82 6.49
CA GLY A 493 -6.44 11.99 5.04
C GLY A 493 -5.92 10.73 4.34
N SER A 494 -6.01 10.70 3.00
CA SER A 494 -5.56 9.54 2.22
C SER A 494 -4.09 9.22 2.47
N ASP A 495 -3.82 8.03 3.02
CA ASP A 495 -2.48 7.57 3.38
C ASP A 495 -2.32 6.07 3.07
N LEU A 496 -1.35 5.43 3.70
CA LEU A 496 -0.98 4.04 3.45
C LEU A 496 -1.92 3.05 4.13
N VAL A 497 -2.11 1.90 3.50
CA VAL A 497 -2.84 0.76 4.08
C VAL A 497 -2.30 0.38 5.46
N VAL A 498 -0.98 0.29 5.58
CA VAL A 498 -0.30 -0.10 6.83
C VAL A 498 -0.48 0.93 7.95
N THR A 499 -0.56 2.23 7.62
CA THR A 499 -0.86 3.28 8.60
C THR A 499 -2.30 3.15 9.11
N ALA A 500 -3.25 2.92 8.21
CA ALA A 500 -4.65 2.70 8.59
C ALA A 500 -4.83 1.47 9.49
N ILE A 501 -4.10 0.37 9.21
CA ILE A 501 -4.06 -0.82 10.07
C ILE A 501 -3.56 -0.44 11.47
N TRP A 502 -2.47 0.28 11.56
CA TRP A 502 -1.88 0.70 12.83
C TRP A 502 -2.87 1.53 13.65
N GLU A 503 -3.51 2.56 13.05
CA GLU A 503 -4.48 3.39 13.74
C GLU A 503 -5.68 2.61 14.25
N GLY A 504 -6.20 1.67 13.44
CA GLY A 504 -7.28 0.78 13.88
C GLY A 504 -6.89 -0.10 15.07
N ARG A 505 -5.67 -0.64 15.06
CA ARG A 505 -5.12 -1.44 16.17
C ARG A 505 -4.91 -0.62 17.44
N GLU A 506 -4.38 0.58 17.34
CA GLU A 506 -4.18 1.47 18.50
C GLU A 506 -5.52 1.96 19.08
N ALA A 507 -6.48 2.32 18.21
CA ALA A 507 -7.84 2.65 18.64
C ALA A 507 -8.50 1.48 19.39
N ALA A 508 -8.29 0.25 18.93
CA ALA A 508 -8.83 -0.93 19.61
C ALA A 508 -8.27 -1.10 21.02
N LYS A 509 -6.98 -0.82 21.25
CA LYS A 509 -6.38 -0.83 22.61
C LYS A 509 -7.07 0.21 23.52
N SER A 510 -7.34 1.40 23.00
CA SER A 510 -8.09 2.44 23.73
C SER A 510 -9.53 2.02 23.99
N ILE A 511 -10.20 1.37 23.05
CA ILE A 511 -11.55 0.82 23.24
C ILE A 511 -11.57 -0.26 24.32
N ILE A 512 -10.57 -1.14 24.35
CA ILE A 512 -10.43 -2.16 25.40
C ILE A 512 -10.33 -1.47 26.77
N GLN A 513 -9.46 -0.47 26.91
CA GLN A 513 -9.31 0.32 28.14
C GLN A 513 -10.61 1.04 28.53
N PHE A 514 -11.29 1.67 27.58
CA PHE A 514 -12.55 2.39 27.78
C PHE A 514 -13.70 1.47 28.27
N THR A 515 -13.71 0.24 27.79
CA THR A 515 -14.79 -0.71 28.09
C THR A 515 -14.48 -1.67 29.25
N SER A 516 -13.27 -1.65 29.79
CA SER A 516 -12.88 -2.40 30.99
C SER A 516 -13.55 -1.83 32.24
#